data_e474b383c285ab42b33affc30e2b9655
#
_entry.id   e474b383c285ab42b33affc30e2b9655
#
_cell.length_a   1.000
_cell.length_b   1.000
_cell.length_c   1.000
_cell.angle_alpha   90.00
_cell.angle_beta   90.00
_cell.angle_gamma   90.00
#
_symmetry.space_group_name_H-M   'P 1'
#
loop_
_entity.id
_entity.type
_entity.pdbx_description
1 polymer ?
#
loop_
_entity_poly.entity_id
_entity_poly.type
_entity_poly.pdbx_seq_one_letter_code
_entity_poly.pdbx_strand_id
1 'polypeptide(L)' 'MPTKSVALRIDTDLLAYLEARAEREHRTLSNMIVSILMDAWESEGEQNG' A
#
# COMPACT_ATOMS: atom_id res chain seq x y z
N MET A 1 1.35 5.45 16.86
CA MET A 1 2.18 4.23 16.75
C MET A 1 3.52 4.57 16.11
N PRO A 2 4.59 3.99 16.61
CA PRO A 2 5.87 4.23 15.97
C PRO A 2 5.91 3.60 14.59
N THR A 3 6.62 4.25 13.69
CA THR A 3 6.79 3.72 12.34
C THR A 3 8.21 3.26 12.14
N LYS A 4 8.40 2.35 11.22
CA LYS A 4 9.70 1.80 10.93
C LYS A 4 9.90 1.79 9.41
N SER A 5 11.07 2.21 8.97
CA SER A 5 11.38 2.20 7.55
C SER A 5 11.67 0.79 7.10
N VAL A 6 11.12 0.42 5.95
CA VAL A 6 11.40 -0.88 5.35
C VAL A 6 11.73 -0.68 3.88
N ALA A 7 12.61 -1.52 3.37
CA ALA A 7 12.95 -1.51 1.95
C ALA A 7 12.16 -2.62 1.27
N LEU A 8 11.48 -2.27 0.19
CA LEU A 8 10.66 -3.22 -0.55
C LEU A 8 11.17 -3.36 -1.98
N ARG A 9 11.11 -4.58 -2.48
CA ARG A 9 11.39 -4.84 -3.88
C ARG A 9 10.05 -5.12 -4.56
N ILE A 10 9.72 -4.30 -5.54
CA ILE A 10 8.43 -4.39 -6.20
C ILE A 10 8.66 -4.68 -7.68
N ASP A 11 7.88 -5.61 -8.21
CA ASP A 11 7.91 -5.93 -9.63
C ASP A 11 7.64 -4.67 -10.45
N THR A 12 8.33 -4.53 -11.56
CA THR A 12 8.23 -3.33 -12.40
C THR A 12 6.80 -3.09 -12.88
N ASP A 13 6.12 -4.15 -13.29
CA ASP A 13 4.74 -4.03 -13.77
C ASP A 13 3.80 -3.61 -12.65
N LEU A 14 4.00 -4.18 -11.47
CA LEU A 14 3.21 -3.82 -10.30
C LEU A 14 3.46 -2.38 -9.89
N LEU A 15 4.72 -1.96 -9.97
CA LEU A 15 5.08 -0.59 -9.63
C LEU A 15 4.39 0.39 -10.58
N ALA A 16 4.38 0.10 -11.86
CA ALA A 16 3.71 0.95 -12.84
C ALA A 16 2.22 1.07 -12.56
N TYR A 17 1.60 -0.06 -12.20
CA TYR A 17 0.19 -0.07 -11.83
C TYR A 17 -0.07 0.82 -10.62
N LEU A 18 0.76 0.69 -9.59
CA LEU A 18 0.59 1.46 -8.37
C LEU A 18 0.81 2.94 -8.61
N GLU A 19 1.78 3.29 -9.43
CA GLU A 19 2.04 4.69 -9.76
C GLU A 19 0.86 5.32 -10.49
N ALA A 20 0.29 4.60 -11.44
CA ALA A 20 -0.85 5.09 -12.19
C ALA A 20 -2.07 5.27 -11.28
N ARG A 21 -2.27 4.33 -10.37
CA ARG A 21 -3.38 4.40 -9.43
C ARG A 21 -3.21 5.55 -8.45
N ALA A 22 -1.98 5.74 -7.95
CA ALA A 22 -1.70 6.82 -7.03
C ALA A 22 -1.96 8.17 -7.67
N GLU A 23 -1.59 8.31 -8.94
CA GLU A 23 -1.81 9.55 -9.68
C GLU A 23 -3.30 9.82 -9.85
N ARG A 24 -4.08 8.79 -10.17
CA ARG A 24 -5.53 8.94 -10.31
C ARG A 24 -6.20 9.37 -9.01
N GLU A 25 -5.67 8.89 -7.89
CA GLU A 25 -6.26 9.18 -6.58
C GLU A 25 -5.59 10.36 -5.89
N HIS A 26 -4.67 11.04 -6.59
CA HIS A 26 -3.95 12.20 -6.04
C HIS A 26 -3.22 11.85 -4.75
N ARG A 27 -2.56 10.70 -4.75
CA ARG A 27 -1.78 10.23 -3.60
C ARG A 27 -0.35 9.99 -4.02
N THR A 28 0.57 10.03 -3.04
CA THR A 28 1.94 9.61 -3.31
C THR A 28 1.98 8.09 -3.41
N LEU A 29 3.01 7.57 -4.06
CA LEU A 29 3.18 6.13 -4.18
C LEU A 29 3.27 5.47 -2.79
N SER A 30 4.02 6.09 -1.89
CA SER A 30 4.16 5.56 -0.53
C SER A 30 2.81 5.48 0.18
N ASN A 31 2.01 6.54 0.08
CA ASN A 31 0.69 6.54 0.70
C ASN A 31 -0.23 5.49 0.09
N MET A 32 -0.13 5.28 -1.21
CA MET A 32 -0.92 4.26 -1.88
C MET A 32 -0.59 2.87 -1.37
N ILE A 33 0.70 2.57 -1.23
CA ILE A 33 1.15 1.27 -0.74
C ILE A 33 0.68 1.05 0.69
N VAL A 34 0.85 2.05 1.56
CA VAL A 34 0.43 1.95 2.94
C VAL A 34 -1.08 1.75 3.03
N SER A 35 -1.84 2.47 2.21
CA SER A 35 -3.30 2.36 2.22
C SER A 35 -3.75 0.94 1.87
N ILE A 36 -3.14 0.34 0.87
CA ILE A 36 -3.47 -1.03 0.45
C ILE A 36 -3.15 -2.02 1.57
N LEU A 37 -1.99 -1.85 2.21
CA LEU A 37 -1.58 -2.73 3.28
C LEU A 37 -2.47 -2.59 4.50
N MET A 38 -2.90 -1.38 4.81
CA MET A 38 -3.81 -1.14 5.92
C MET A 38 -5.17 -1.79 5.67
N ASP A 39 -5.65 -1.70 4.44
CA ASP A 39 -6.92 -2.36 4.08
C ASP A 39 -6.83 -3.86 4.25
N ALA A 40 -5.72 -4.45 3.84
CA ALA A 40 -5.52 -5.90 3.97
C ALA A 40 -5.48 -6.29 5.44
N TRP A 41 -4.80 -5.51 6.25
CA TRP A 41 -4.68 -5.78 7.67
C TRP A 41 -6.04 -5.72 8.36
N GLU A 42 -6.81 -4.68 8.08
CA GLU A 42 -8.13 -4.53 8.68
C GLU A 42 -9.07 -5.64 8.25
N SER A 43 -8.98 -6.04 6.99
CA SER A 43 -9.81 -7.12 6.47
C SER A 43 -9.50 -8.43 7.18
N GLU A 44 -8.24 -8.73 7.42
CA GLU A 44 -7.87 -9.95 8.13
C GLU A 44 -8.32 -9.91 9.58
N GLY A 45 -8.24 -8.75 10.20
CA GLY A 45 -8.70 -8.57 11.57
C GLY A 45 -10.19 -8.85 11.69
N GLU A 46 -10.97 -8.41 10.72
CA GLU A 46 -12.40 -8.64 10.72
C GLU A 46 -12.73 -10.12 10.56
N GLN A 47 -11.97 -10.80 9.71
CA GLN A 47 -12.19 -12.24 9.47
C GLN A 47 -11.88 -13.07 10.71
N ASN A 48 -10.92 -12.63 11.49
CA ASN A 48 -10.51 -13.35 12.68
C ASN A 48 -11.36 -12.98 13.90
N GLY A 49 -12.04 -11.88 13.81
CA GLY A 49 -12.90 -11.43 14.89
C GLY A 49 -14.26 -12.05 14.83
#